data_e15a7e150ede81c392cd6152fc60b6a8
#
_entry.id   e15a7e150ede81c392cd6152fc60b6a8
#
_cell.length_a   1.000
_cell.length_b   1.000
_cell.length_c   1.000
_cell.angle_alpha   90.00
_cell.angle_beta   90.00
_cell.angle_gamma   90.00
#
_symmetry.space_group_name_H-M   'P 1'
#
loop_
_entity.id
_entity.type
_entity.pdbx_description
1 polymer ?
#
loop_
_entity_poly.entity_id
_entity_poly.type
_entity_poly.pdbx_seq_one_letter_code
_entity_poly.pdbx_strand_id
1 'polypeptide(L)'
;MNGFTPNNNTNVIRLLSEAIRKCNKSRNRILMGAVVLCILTLTFVFGTAYGKINAEYTKNIRMDGTTASTYIEEGTKQQYEKARSLGYVRETGRRMKMGEATESGKKESICSIQVLDQTAWEKMMKPAYTGVHGTYPKKQQEIMLPVKTLKKLGINNPKRGMKIALDVSISFFQTEKEEFKLSGWYSAYTEDNGRSKAIGYVSEKKLKDWGYDIKDGSDILICQSNDMDWKDTEEKLYEDVPM
;
A
#
# COMPACT_ATOMS: atom_id res chain seq x y z
N MET A 1 70.57 -11.87 -37.47
CA MET A 1 69.17 -11.42 -37.32
C MET A 1 68.27 -12.63 -37.43
N ASN A 2 67.85 -13.24 -36.31
CA ASN A 2 66.94 -14.38 -36.29
C ASN A 2 65.53 -13.85 -36.36
N GLY A 3 64.93 -13.96 -37.59
CA GLY A 3 63.55 -13.66 -37.79
C GLY A 3 62.66 -14.70 -37.11
N PHE A 4 61.98 -14.30 -36.02
CA PHE A 4 60.90 -15.09 -35.48
C PHE A 4 59.73 -15.04 -36.49
N THR A 5 59.51 -16.17 -37.15
CA THR A 5 58.30 -16.36 -37.94
C THR A 5 57.11 -16.51 -36.96
N PRO A 6 56.11 -15.69 -37.01
CA PRO A 6 54.95 -15.84 -36.13
C PRO A 6 54.26 -17.18 -36.43
N ASN A 7 54.24 -18.03 -35.41
CA ASN A 7 53.58 -19.33 -35.54
C ASN A 7 52.07 -19.17 -35.51
N ASN A 8 51.46 -19.06 -36.69
CA ASN A 8 50.03 -18.89 -36.84
C ASN A 8 49.31 -20.25 -36.83
N ASN A 9 49.27 -20.91 -35.68
CA ASN A 9 48.63 -22.20 -35.48
C ASN A 9 47.07 -22.14 -35.34
N THR A 10 46.44 -21.08 -35.77
CA THR A 10 44.98 -20.91 -35.64
C THR A 10 44.19 -22.04 -36.28
N ASN A 11 44.66 -22.59 -37.43
CA ASN A 11 44.02 -23.73 -38.07
C ASN A 11 44.19 -25.02 -37.30
N VAL A 12 45.35 -25.25 -36.69
CA VAL A 12 45.60 -26.41 -35.83
C VAL A 12 44.79 -26.36 -34.56
N ILE A 13 44.74 -25.19 -33.91
CA ILE A 13 43.91 -24.97 -32.74
C ILE A 13 42.43 -25.20 -33.04
N ARG A 14 41.94 -24.73 -34.19
CA ARG A 14 40.56 -24.94 -34.63
C ARG A 14 40.26 -26.43 -34.87
N LEU A 15 41.10 -27.16 -35.60
CA LEU A 15 40.96 -28.60 -35.86
C LEU A 15 40.98 -29.40 -34.55
N LEU A 16 41.92 -29.07 -33.64
CA LEU A 16 42.01 -29.72 -32.36
C LEU A 16 40.77 -29.47 -31.51
N SER A 17 40.28 -28.22 -31.47
CA SER A 17 39.08 -27.84 -30.80
C SER A 17 37.85 -28.58 -31.33
N GLU A 18 37.72 -28.71 -32.67
CA GLU A 18 36.64 -29.47 -33.30
C GLU A 18 36.71 -30.96 -32.98
N ALA A 19 37.92 -31.56 -32.98
CA ALA A 19 38.13 -32.95 -32.63
C ALA A 19 37.76 -33.22 -31.16
N ILE A 20 38.22 -32.39 -30.25
CA ILE A 20 37.89 -32.47 -28.81
C ILE A 20 36.38 -32.33 -28.62
N ARG A 21 35.71 -31.39 -29.32
CA ARG A 21 34.27 -31.21 -29.24
C ARG A 21 33.51 -32.44 -29.74
N LYS A 22 33.95 -33.08 -30.83
CA LYS A 22 33.34 -34.31 -31.38
C LYS A 22 33.51 -35.48 -30.42
N CYS A 23 34.71 -35.72 -29.87
CA CYS A 23 35.01 -36.80 -28.91
C CYS A 23 34.22 -36.66 -27.61
N ASN A 24 34.00 -35.42 -27.14
CA ASN A 24 33.34 -35.14 -25.86
C ASN A 24 31.85 -34.77 -26.04
N LYS A 25 31.24 -35.01 -27.19
CA LYS A 25 29.89 -34.58 -27.50
C LYS A 25 28.83 -35.05 -26.48
N SER A 26 28.92 -36.31 -26.04
CA SER A 26 28.00 -36.87 -25.05
C SER A 26 28.22 -36.23 -23.69
N ARG A 27 29.45 -36.10 -23.24
CA ARG A 27 29.81 -35.45 -21.95
C ARG A 27 29.38 -33.98 -21.92
N ASN A 28 29.58 -33.25 -23.01
CA ASN A 28 29.17 -31.84 -23.10
C ASN A 28 27.63 -31.67 -23.08
N ARG A 29 26.88 -32.61 -23.68
CA ARG A 29 25.43 -32.61 -23.58
C ARG A 29 24.94 -32.85 -22.15
N ILE A 30 25.54 -33.80 -21.45
CA ILE A 30 25.21 -34.09 -20.05
C ILE A 30 25.56 -32.87 -19.18
N LEU A 31 26.73 -32.26 -19.35
CA LEU A 31 27.11 -31.05 -18.65
C LEU A 31 26.16 -29.91 -18.90
N MET A 32 25.79 -29.68 -20.18
CA MET A 32 24.83 -28.65 -20.54
C MET A 32 23.46 -28.91 -19.91
N GLY A 33 23.00 -30.15 -19.91
CA GLY A 33 21.77 -30.57 -19.23
C GLY A 33 21.79 -30.30 -17.73
N ALA A 34 22.95 -30.64 -17.09
CA ALA A 34 23.12 -30.36 -15.67
C ALA A 34 23.08 -28.85 -15.35
N VAL A 35 23.76 -28.03 -16.17
CA VAL A 35 23.73 -26.57 -16.00
C VAL A 35 22.30 -26.00 -16.17
N VAL A 36 21.59 -26.46 -17.20
CA VAL A 36 20.19 -26.04 -17.41
C VAL A 36 19.32 -26.44 -16.22
N LEU A 37 19.47 -27.67 -15.71
CA LEU A 37 18.72 -28.14 -14.55
C LEU A 37 19.04 -27.30 -13.30
N CYS A 38 20.31 -26.99 -13.06
CA CYS A 38 20.71 -26.10 -11.94
C CYS A 38 20.06 -24.71 -12.06
N ILE A 39 20.07 -24.11 -13.26
CA ILE A 39 19.42 -22.80 -13.47
C ILE A 39 17.93 -22.89 -13.21
N LEU A 40 17.26 -23.91 -13.72
CA LEU A 40 15.82 -24.11 -13.52
C LEU A 40 15.48 -24.29 -12.03
N THR A 41 16.25 -25.11 -11.30
CA THR A 41 16.02 -25.32 -9.87
C THR A 41 16.25 -24.04 -9.07
N LEU A 42 17.31 -23.29 -9.34
CA LEU A 42 17.57 -22.01 -8.68
C LEU A 42 16.44 -21.00 -8.98
N THR A 43 16.03 -20.88 -10.24
CA THR A 43 14.93 -19.98 -10.62
C THR A 43 13.64 -20.36 -9.91
N PHE A 44 13.34 -21.65 -9.81
CA PHE A 44 12.16 -22.14 -9.10
C PHE A 44 12.23 -21.83 -7.60
N VAL A 45 13.37 -22.11 -6.95
CA VAL A 45 13.55 -21.87 -5.51
C VAL A 45 13.45 -20.37 -5.19
N PHE A 46 14.17 -19.52 -5.94
CA PHE A 46 14.09 -18.07 -5.72
C PHE A 46 12.71 -17.51 -6.06
N GLY A 47 12.09 -17.99 -7.13
CA GLY A 47 10.74 -17.57 -7.50
C GLY A 47 9.68 -17.90 -6.44
N THR A 48 9.74 -19.12 -5.89
CA THR A 48 8.82 -19.55 -4.83
C THR A 48 9.09 -18.81 -3.50
N ALA A 49 10.34 -18.62 -3.13
CA ALA A 49 10.72 -17.87 -1.94
C ALA A 49 10.25 -16.40 -2.02
N TYR A 50 10.53 -15.74 -3.13
CA TYR A 50 10.08 -14.37 -3.37
C TYR A 50 8.55 -14.26 -3.39
N GLY A 51 7.88 -15.20 -4.05
CA GLY A 51 6.42 -15.26 -4.09
C GLY A 51 5.80 -15.41 -2.69
N LYS A 52 6.39 -16.25 -1.84
CA LYS A 52 5.94 -16.44 -0.45
C LYS A 52 6.12 -15.17 0.38
N ILE A 53 7.29 -14.54 0.32
CA ILE A 53 7.57 -13.29 1.05
C ILE A 53 6.58 -12.20 0.64
N ASN A 54 6.35 -12.02 -0.66
CA ASN A 54 5.42 -11.01 -1.17
C ASN A 54 3.97 -11.29 -0.79
N ALA A 55 3.57 -12.57 -0.77
CA ALA A 55 2.24 -12.98 -0.33
C ALA A 55 2.02 -12.72 1.18
N GLU A 56 3.02 -13.03 2.01
CA GLU A 56 2.96 -12.72 3.45
C GLU A 56 2.93 -11.21 3.71
N TYR A 57 3.77 -10.44 3.04
CA TYR A 57 3.75 -8.98 3.14
C TYR A 57 2.37 -8.41 2.78
N THR A 58 1.81 -8.83 1.65
CA THR A 58 0.48 -8.39 1.22
C THR A 58 -0.62 -8.81 2.22
N LYS A 59 -0.52 -10.02 2.75
CA LYS A 59 -1.44 -10.51 3.78
C LYS A 59 -1.39 -9.66 5.04
N ASN A 60 -0.19 -9.35 5.55
CA ASN A 60 -0.02 -8.54 6.74
C ASN A 60 -0.60 -7.13 6.55
N ILE A 61 -0.28 -6.45 5.45
CA ILE A 61 -0.88 -5.14 5.14
C ILE A 61 -2.41 -5.18 5.13
N ARG A 62 -3.01 -6.23 4.55
CA ARG A 62 -4.47 -6.37 4.54
C ARG A 62 -5.04 -6.69 5.92
N MET A 63 -4.30 -7.43 6.75
CA MET A 63 -4.70 -7.74 8.13
C MET A 63 -4.61 -6.50 9.03
N ASP A 64 -3.64 -5.64 8.80
CA ASP A 64 -3.44 -4.40 9.57
C ASP A 64 -4.29 -3.24 9.02
N GLY A 65 -4.73 -3.35 7.77
CA GLY A 65 -5.56 -2.35 7.08
C GLY A 65 -4.77 -1.12 6.62
N THR A 66 -3.44 -1.11 6.78
CA THR A 66 -2.54 -0.02 6.41
C THR A 66 -1.12 -0.52 6.22
N THR A 67 -0.30 0.22 5.50
CA THR A 67 1.16 0.03 5.48
C THR A 67 1.90 0.91 6.50
N ALA A 68 1.18 1.78 7.20
CA ALA A 68 1.78 2.57 8.28
C ALA A 68 2.16 1.65 9.44
N SER A 69 3.38 1.78 9.93
CA SER A 69 3.91 0.98 11.04
C SER A 69 3.55 1.55 12.40
N THR A 70 3.44 2.87 12.48
CA THR A 70 3.06 3.58 13.70
C THR A 70 2.38 4.92 13.35
N TYR A 71 1.86 5.61 14.35
CA TYR A 71 1.25 6.93 14.16
C TYR A 71 1.38 7.78 15.42
N ILE A 72 1.35 9.11 15.24
CA ILE A 72 1.25 10.10 16.31
C ILE A 72 -0.19 10.57 16.32
N GLU A 73 -0.88 10.43 17.45
CA GLU A 73 -2.27 10.91 17.61
C GLU A 73 -2.31 12.43 17.67
N GLU A 74 -3.29 13.03 17.00
CA GLU A 74 -3.55 14.47 17.01
C GLU A 74 -2.29 15.33 16.82
N GLY A 75 -1.41 14.88 15.93
CA GLY A 75 -0.09 15.48 15.78
C GLY A 75 -0.11 16.89 15.20
N THR A 76 0.81 17.72 15.68
CA THR A 76 1.00 19.11 15.26
C THR A 76 1.72 19.21 13.91
N LYS A 77 1.68 20.38 13.31
CA LYS A 77 2.45 20.66 12.10
C LYS A 77 3.96 20.48 12.30
N GLN A 78 4.48 20.89 13.47
CA GLN A 78 5.90 20.76 13.79
C GLN A 78 6.31 19.29 13.90
N GLN A 79 5.52 18.45 14.55
CA GLN A 79 5.74 17.02 14.65
C GLN A 79 5.71 16.35 13.26
N TYR A 80 4.80 16.75 12.39
CA TYR A 80 4.74 16.25 11.03
C TYR A 80 6.02 16.56 10.24
N GLU A 81 6.46 17.81 10.24
CA GLU A 81 7.68 18.22 9.52
C GLU A 81 8.92 17.55 10.13
N LYS A 82 8.98 17.42 11.44
CA LYS A 82 10.06 16.70 12.13
C LYS A 82 10.07 15.23 11.75
N ALA A 83 8.96 14.52 11.86
CA ALA A 83 8.85 13.10 11.50
C ALA A 83 9.24 12.87 10.03
N ARG A 84 8.79 13.74 9.13
CA ARG A 84 9.14 13.67 7.70
C ARG A 84 10.62 13.85 7.42
N SER A 85 11.34 14.57 8.27
CA SER A 85 12.80 14.83 8.09
C SER A 85 13.69 13.69 8.61
N LEU A 86 13.14 12.70 9.31
CA LEU A 86 13.90 11.61 9.90
C LEU A 86 14.30 10.58 8.85
N GLY A 87 15.58 10.21 8.81
CA GLY A 87 16.13 9.32 7.78
C GLY A 87 15.57 7.89 7.81
N TYR A 88 15.02 7.45 8.93
CA TYR A 88 14.38 6.15 9.09
C TYR A 88 12.87 6.16 8.80
N VAL A 89 12.30 7.33 8.48
CA VAL A 89 10.91 7.49 8.04
C VAL A 89 10.90 7.57 6.52
N ARG A 90 10.22 6.62 5.88
CA ARG A 90 10.10 6.60 4.42
C ARG A 90 8.99 7.50 3.91
N GLU A 91 7.83 7.44 4.56
CA GLU A 91 6.63 8.19 4.17
C GLU A 91 5.89 8.68 5.42
N THR A 92 5.36 9.89 5.35
CA THR A 92 4.44 10.44 6.35
C THR A 92 3.15 10.85 5.67
N GLY A 93 2.04 10.55 6.32
CA GLY A 93 0.71 10.95 5.84
C GLY A 93 -0.16 11.44 6.98
N ARG A 94 -1.26 12.10 6.65
CA ARG A 94 -2.21 12.63 7.63
C ARG A 94 -3.55 11.92 7.53
N ARG A 95 -4.12 11.58 8.66
CA ARG A 95 -5.46 11.01 8.80
C ARG A 95 -6.26 11.79 9.84
N MET A 96 -7.38 12.34 9.46
CA MET A 96 -8.31 12.93 10.40
C MET A 96 -9.54 12.05 10.52
N LYS A 97 -9.83 11.61 11.73
CA LYS A 97 -11.06 10.90 12.09
C LYS A 97 -12.11 11.95 12.41
N MET A 98 -13.22 11.93 11.69
CA MET A 98 -14.34 12.83 11.94
C MET A 98 -15.33 12.18 12.90
N GLY A 99 -16.43 11.75 12.47
CA GLY A 99 -17.43 11.09 13.29
C GLY A 99 -17.96 9.85 12.60
N GLU A 100 -19.19 9.53 12.89
CA GLU A 100 -19.85 8.36 12.33
C GLU A 100 -20.96 8.79 11.37
N ALA A 101 -21.15 8.02 10.32
CA ALA A 101 -22.25 8.18 9.39
C ALA A 101 -23.34 7.15 9.67
N THR A 102 -24.59 7.60 9.62
CA THR A 102 -25.78 6.76 9.68
C THR A 102 -26.56 6.92 8.38
N GLU A 103 -27.35 5.93 8.03
CA GLU A 103 -28.34 6.10 6.96
C GLU A 103 -29.38 7.12 7.40
N SER A 104 -29.76 8.03 6.50
CA SER A 104 -30.67 9.12 6.86
C SER A 104 -31.98 8.60 7.46
N GLY A 105 -32.28 9.08 8.66
CA GLY A 105 -33.44 8.64 9.46
C GLY A 105 -33.24 7.37 10.28
N LYS A 106 -32.04 6.74 10.27
CA LYS A 106 -31.69 5.61 11.13
C LYS A 106 -30.67 6.02 12.20
N LYS A 107 -30.65 5.27 13.32
CA LYS A 107 -29.72 5.54 14.43
C LYS A 107 -28.47 4.69 14.42
N GLU A 108 -28.47 3.61 13.62
CA GLU A 108 -27.32 2.68 13.57
C GLU A 108 -26.21 3.25 12.70
N SER A 109 -25.01 3.33 13.25
CA SER A 109 -23.82 3.74 12.51
C SER A 109 -23.46 2.69 11.46
N ILE A 110 -23.28 3.14 10.24
CA ILE A 110 -22.90 2.28 9.11
C ILE A 110 -21.42 2.33 8.79
N CYS A 111 -20.75 3.46 9.04
CA CYS A 111 -19.32 3.63 8.89
C CYS A 111 -18.81 4.84 9.68
N SER A 112 -17.52 4.86 9.98
CA SER A 112 -16.82 6.07 10.44
C SER A 112 -16.35 6.89 9.23
N ILE A 113 -16.34 8.22 9.38
CA ILE A 113 -15.89 9.13 8.31
C ILE A 113 -14.46 9.57 8.60
N GLN A 114 -13.61 9.45 7.60
CA GLN A 114 -12.21 9.86 7.67
C GLN A 114 -11.80 10.70 6.46
N VAL A 115 -10.81 11.54 6.68
CA VAL A 115 -10.11 12.29 5.64
C VAL A 115 -8.65 11.93 5.66
N LEU A 116 -8.08 11.69 4.50
CA LEU A 116 -6.67 11.38 4.31
C LEU A 116 -6.04 12.39 3.39
N ASP A 117 -4.79 12.72 3.63
CA ASP A 117 -4.00 13.39 2.61
C ASP A 117 -3.63 12.41 1.46
N GLN A 118 -3.04 12.94 0.41
CA GLN A 118 -2.70 12.12 -0.75
C GLN A 118 -1.72 11.00 -0.42
N THR A 119 -0.73 11.26 0.45
CA THR A 119 0.27 10.25 0.84
C THR A 119 -0.37 9.14 1.67
N ALA A 120 -1.18 9.49 2.67
CA ALA A 120 -1.89 8.50 3.48
C ALA A 120 -2.80 7.63 2.61
N TRP A 121 -3.51 8.21 1.64
CA TRP A 121 -4.34 7.41 0.75
C TRP A 121 -3.53 6.51 -0.17
N GLU A 122 -2.65 7.07 -1.01
CA GLU A 122 -2.00 6.33 -2.10
C GLU A 122 -0.95 5.34 -1.58
N LYS A 123 -0.23 5.69 -0.51
CA LYS A 123 0.91 4.91 -0.01
C LYS A 123 0.58 4.03 1.19
N MET A 124 -0.42 4.41 2.01
CA MET A 124 -0.66 3.73 3.28
C MET A 124 -1.96 2.93 3.30
N MET A 125 -3.09 3.51 2.88
CA MET A 125 -4.38 2.85 3.02
C MET A 125 -4.77 2.03 1.78
N LYS A 126 -4.63 2.60 0.58
CA LYS A 126 -5.00 1.95 -0.67
C LYS A 126 -4.33 0.60 -0.92
N PRO A 127 -3.04 0.36 -0.57
CA PRO A 127 -2.41 -0.96 -0.71
C PRO A 127 -3.05 -2.06 0.12
N ALA A 128 -3.70 -1.70 1.24
CA ALA A 128 -4.39 -2.64 2.11
C ALA A 128 -5.77 -3.08 1.57
N TYR A 129 -6.32 -2.36 0.61
CA TYR A 129 -7.65 -2.60 0.06
C TYR A 129 -7.62 -3.45 -1.20
N THR A 130 -8.75 -4.12 -1.45
CA THR A 130 -8.98 -4.90 -2.66
C THR A 130 -10.19 -4.36 -3.42
N GLY A 131 -10.24 -4.63 -4.72
CA GLY A 131 -11.38 -4.20 -5.53
C GLY A 131 -11.63 -2.70 -5.47
N VAL A 132 -10.57 -1.90 -5.44
CA VAL A 132 -10.69 -0.42 -5.44
C VAL A 132 -11.17 0.04 -6.80
N HIS A 133 -12.35 0.61 -6.84
CA HIS A 133 -12.97 1.17 -8.04
C HIS A 133 -13.23 2.66 -7.86
N GLY A 134 -13.08 3.42 -8.94
CA GLY A 134 -13.26 4.86 -8.91
C GLY A 134 -12.03 5.62 -8.40
N THR A 135 -12.25 6.74 -7.75
CA THR A 135 -11.18 7.65 -7.27
C THR A 135 -11.45 8.09 -5.85
N TYR A 136 -10.37 8.38 -5.10
CA TYR A 136 -10.47 9.07 -3.83
C TYR A 136 -11.24 10.40 -3.99
N PRO A 137 -12.09 10.78 -3.03
CA PRO A 137 -12.89 12.01 -3.11
C PRO A 137 -12.01 13.25 -3.25
N LYS A 138 -12.35 14.11 -4.23
CA LYS A 138 -11.65 15.38 -4.48
C LYS A 138 -12.57 16.59 -4.38
N LYS A 139 -13.89 16.38 -4.57
CA LYS A 139 -14.89 17.43 -4.49
C LYS A 139 -15.62 17.35 -3.15
N GLN A 140 -16.18 18.47 -2.72
CA GLN A 140 -16.88 18.62 -1.45
C GLN A 140 -18.00 17.58 -1.25
N GLN A 141 -18.74 17.27 -2.29
CA GLN A 141 -19.86 16.32 -2.24
C GLN A 141 -19.50 14.89 -2.63
N GLU A 142 -18.21 14.54 -2.66
CA GLU A 142 -17.79 13.19 -3.02
C GLU A 142 -17.51 12.35 -1.78
N ILE A 143 -17.92 11.08 -1.84
CA ILE A 143 -17.64 10.07 -0.81
C ILE A 143 -17.16 8.78 -1.47
N MET A 144 -16.25 8.07 -0.80
CA MET A 144 -15.83 6.72 -1.13
C MET A 144 -16.19 5.79 0.02
N LEU A 145 -16.89 4.70 -0.28
CA LEU A 145 -17.42 3.78 0.72
C LEU A 145 -16.97 2.34 0.48
N PRO A 146 -16.84 1.53 1.54
CA PRO A 146 -16.61 0.10 1.36
C PRO A 146 -17.86 -0.59 0.82
N VAL A 147 -17.63 -1.66 0.06
CA VAL A 147 -18.71 -2.49 -0.54
C VAL A 147 -19.69 -2.99 0.50
N LYS A 148 -19.22 -3.33 1.69
CA LYS A 148 -20.08 -3.80 2.80
C LYS A 148 -21.06 -2.73 3.27
N THR A 149 -20.59 -1.49 3.39
CA THR A 149 -21.48 -0.33 3.71
C THR A 149 -22.49 -0.09 2.61
N LEU A 150 -22.08 -0.14 1.33
CA LEU A 150 -23.01 0.01 0.21
C LEU A 150 -24.09 -1.08 0.22
N LYS A 151 -23.75 -2.32 0.52
CA LYS A 151 -24.73 -3.41 0.68
C LYS A 151 -25.70 -3.17 1.84
N LYS A 152 -25.24 -2.63 2.98
CA LYS A 152 -26.12 -2.25 4.10
C LYS A 152 -27.11 -1.15 3.69
N LEU A 153 -26.71 -0.26 2.79
CA LEU A 153 -27.57 0.76 2.17
C LEU A 153 -28.46 0.23 1.04
N GLY A 154 -28.48 -1.08 0.80
CA GLY A 154 -29.26 -1.70 -0.27
C GLY A 154 -28.66 -1.54 -1.68
N ILE A 155 -27.43 -1.00 -1.80
CA ILE A 155 -26.77 -0.75 -3.07
C ILE A 155 -25.91 -1.94 -3.45
N ASN A 156 -26.46 -2.85 -4.27
CA ASN A 156 -25.75 -4.06 -4.71
C ASN A 156 -24.88 -3.83 -5.97
N ASN A 157 -25.25 -2.86 -6.82
CA ASN A 157 -24.53 -2.52 -8.05
C ASN A 157 -24.10 -1.04 -8.00
N PRO A 158 -23.01 -0.71 -7.29
CA PRO A 158 -22.57 0.67 -7.17
C PRO A 158 -22.10 1.23 -8.51
N LYS A 159 -22.45 2.50 -8.76
CA LYS A 159 -21.99 3.27 -9.92
C LYS A 159 -21.46 4.62 -9.45
N ARG A 160 -20.39 5.09 -10.06
CA ARG A 160 -19.88 6.44 -9.80
C ARG A 160 -20.96 7.49 -10.06
N GLY A 161 -21.01 8.49 -9.19
CA GLY A 161 -21.98 9.57 -9.27
C GLY A 161 -23.37 9.28 -8.67
N MET A 162 -23.59 8.05 -8.15
CA MET A 162 -24.82 7.76 -7.40
C MET A 162 -24.92 8.68 -6.19
N LYS A 163 -26.11 9.18 -5.93
CA LYS A 163 -26.41 9.98 -4.76
C LYS A 163 -26.67 9.09 -3.55
N ILE A 164 -26.05 9.44 -2.43
CA ILE A 164 -26.15 8.73 -1.16
C ILE A 164 -26.45 9.76 -0.07
N ALA A 165 -27.57 9.63 0.58
CA ALA A 165 -27.95 10.49 1.70
C ALA A 165 -27.49 9.86 3.01
N LEU A 166 -26.70 10.60 3.78
CA LEU A 166 -26.17 10.17 5.06
C LEU A 166 -26.36 11.30 6.09
N ASP A 167 -26.59 10.90 7.33
CA ASP A 167 -26.50 11.79 8.47
C ASP A 167 -25.12 11.58 9.09
N VAL A 168 -24.25 12.60 9.08
CA VAL A 168 -22.87 12.54 9.56
C VAL A 168 -22.74 13.29 10.87
N SER A 169 -22.36 12.58 11.92
CA SER A 169 -22.01 13.19 13.23
C SER A 169 -20.59 13.70 13.16
N ILE A 170 -20.40 15.02 13.13
CA ILE A 170 -19.08 15.67 13.04
C ILE A 170 -18.48 15.87 14.43
N SER A 171 -19.33 16.13 15.42
CA SER A 171 -18.99 16.24 16.82
C SER A 171 -20.12 15.68 17.69
N PHE A 172 -19.92 15.65 19.00
CA PHE A 172 -20.91 15.10 19.94
C PHE A 172 -22.30 15.77 19.85
N PHE A 173 -22.33 17.02 19.40
CA PHE A 173 -23.57 17.83 19.32
C PHE A 173 -23.97 18.22 17.89
N GLN A 174 -23.20 17.86 16.88
CA GLN A 174 -23.43 18.32 15.52
C GLN A 174 -23.59 17.14 14.56
N THR A 175 -24.78 17.01 14.00
CA THR A 175 -25.10 16.06 12.94
C THR A 175 -25.55 16.81 11.70
N GLU A 176 -24.85 16.59 10.58
CA GLU A 176 -25.16 17.19 9.29
C GLU A 176 -25.84 16.17 8.38
N LYS A 177 -26.94 16.60 7.73
CA LYS A 177 -27.60 15.80 6.70
C LYS A 177 -26.95 16.10 5.37
N GLU A 178 -26.31 15.10 4.78
CA GLU A 178 -25.48 15.26 3.61
C GLU A 178 -25.97 14.39 2.44
N GLU A 179 -25.99 14.96 1.25
CA GLU A 179 -26.17 14.23 0.01
C GLU A 179 -24.83 14.13 -0.72
N PHE A 180 -24.19 12.98 -0.65
CA PHE A 180 -22.93 12.72 -1.33
C PHE A 180 -23.13 12.08 -2.70
N LYS A 181 -22.11 12.23 -3.55
CA LYS A 181 -21.95 11.48 -4.80
C LYS A 181 -20.87 10.44 -4.63
N LEU A 182 -21.16 9.18 -4.92
CA LEU A 182 -20.20 8.09 -4.83
C LEU A 182 -19.07 8.31 -5.83
N SER A 183 -17.85 8.54 -5.34
CA SER A 183 -16.65 8.71 -6.16
C SER A 183 -15.94 7.38 -6.44
N GLY A 184 -16.09 6.41 -5.53
CA GLY A 184 -15.48 5.11 -5.61
C GLY A 184 -15.93 4.19 -4.48
N TRP A 185 -15.48 2.94 -4.54
CA TRP A 185 -15.71 1.92 -3.52
C TRP A 185 -14.55 0.94 -3.44
N TYR A 186 -14.46 0.20 -2.34
CA TYR A 186 -13.39 -0.74 -2.08
C TYR A 186 -13.85 -1.84 -1.11
N SER A 187 -13.04 -2.90 -0.97
CA SER A 187 -13.21 -3.92 0.06
C SER A 187 -12.02 -3.91 1.01
N ALA A 188 -12.29 -3.96 2.31
CA ALA A 188 -11.29 -4.00 3.38
C ALA A 188 -11.39 -5.34 4.11
N TYR A 189 -10.27 -6.06 4.19
CA TYR A 189 -10.20 -7.35 4.89
C TYR A 189 -10.51 -7.21 6.39
N THR A 190 -10.05 -6.14 7.01
CA THR A 190 -10.30 -5.84 8.42
C THR A 190 -11.78 -5.67 8.73
N GLU A 191 -12.53 -5.03 7.83
CA GLU A 191 -13.97 -4.85 7.95
C GLU A 191 -14.71 -6.16 7.72
N ASP A 192 -14.34 -6.91 6.69
CA ASP A 192 -14.99 -8.18 6.32
C ASP A 192 -14.90 -9.20 7.46
N ASN A 193 -13.80 -9.19 8.20
CA ASN A 193 -13.57 -10.05 9.37
C ASN A 193 -13.99 -9.45 10.72
N GLY A 194 -14.67 -8.31 10.72
CA GLY A 194 -15.16 -7.67 11.95
C GLY A 194 -14.07 -7.11 12.86
N ARG A 195 -12.83 -6.95 12.37
CA ARG A 195 -11.71 -6.40 13.14
C ARG A 195 -11.72 -4.89 13.22
N SER A 196 -12.33 -4.23 12.25
CA SER A 196 -12.49 -2.78 12.24
C SER A 196 -13.90 -2.38 11.81
N LYS A 197 -14.30 -1.18 12.20
CA LYS A 197 -15.49 -0.54 11.65
C LYS A 197 -15.25 -0.20 10.17
N ALA A 198 -16.33 -0.16 9.41
CA ALA A 198 -16.33 0.37 8.05
C ALA A 198 -15.87 1.83 8.04
N ILE A 199 -15.08 2.21 7.03
CA ILE A 199 -14.56 3.57 6.89
C ILE A 199 -15.10 4.19 5.61
N GLY A 200 -15.75 5.34 5.71
CA GLY A 200 -16.09 6.19 4.59
C GLY A 200 -15.08 7.31 4.44
N TYR A 201 -14.63 7.58 3.22
CA TYR A 201 -13.68 8.66 2.95
C TYR A 201 -14.39 9.84 2.30
N VAL A 202 -14.09 11.04 2.77
CA VAL A 202 -14.51 12.30 2.15
C VAL A 202 -13.30 13.16 1.81
N SER A 203 -13.50 14.21 1.03
CA SER A 203 -12.41 15.07 0.58
C SER A 203 -11.97 16.06 1.65
N GLU A 204 -10.72 16.55 1.55
CA GLU A 204 -10.25 17.68 2.36
C GLU A 204 -11.09 18.94 2.16
N LYS A 205 -11.73 19.10 0.99
CA LYS A 205 -12.66 20.23 0.74
C LYS A 205 -13.91 20.14 1.59
N LYS A 206 -14.40 18.90 1.82
CA LYS A 206 -15.53 18.68 2.70
C LYS A 206 -15.15 18.90 4.16
N LEU A 207 -13.95 18.50 4.54
CA LEU A 207 -13.39 18.77 5.87
C LEU A 207 -13.38 20.27 6.18
N LYS A 208 -12.90 21.07 5.22
CA LYS A 208 -12.89 22.54 5.35
C LYS A 208 -14.28 23.16 5.42
N ASP A 209 -15.24 22.60 4.71
CA ASP A 209 -16.64 22.99 4.78
C ASP A 209 -17.24 22.78 6.18
N TRP A 210 -16.81 21.74 6.86
CA TRP A 210 -17.15 21.48 8.26
C TRP A 210 -16.34 22.29 9.28
N GLY A 211 -15.43 23.17 8.82
CA GLY A 211 -14.65 24.07 9.67
C GLY A 211 -13.35 23.50 10.20
N TYR A 212 -12.85 22.37 9.66
CA TYR A 212 -11.61 21.72 10.08
C TYR A 212 -10.51 21.78 9.00
N ASP A 213 -9.25 21.74 9.42
CA ASP A 213 -8.10 21.57 8.52
C ASP A 213 -7.36 20.29 8.89
N ILE A 214 -7.02 19.46 7.89
CA ILE A 214 -6.27 18.23 8.10
C ILE A 214 -4.88 18.45 8.71
N LYS A 215 -4.40 19.69 8.71
CA LYS A 215 -3.11 20.06 9.30
C LYS A 215 -3.17 20.24 10.81
N ASP A 216 -4.36 20.35 11.37
CA ASP A 216 -4.58 20.67 12.77
C ASP A 216 -5.26 19.48 13.47
N GLY A 217 -4.54 18.80 14.36
CA GLY A 217 -5.08 17.70 15.17
C GLY A 217 -5.39 16.41 14.39
N SER A 218 -4.71 16.17 13.27
CA SER A 218 -4.81 14.89 12.58
C SER A 218 -3.78 13.88 13.07
N ASP A 219 -4.10 12.59 13.00
CA ASP A 219 -3.12 11.53 13.21
C ASP A 219 -2.04 11.63 12.12
N ILE A 220 -0.78 11.57 12.51
CA ILE A 220 0.36 11.49 11.59
C ILE A 220 0.72 10.03 11.43
N LEU A 221 0.39 9.46 10.28
CA LEU A 221 0.73 8.09 9.90
C LEU A 221 2.18 8.03 9.42
N ILE A 222 2.92 7.01 9.84
CA ILE A 222 4.34 6.86 9.56
C ILE A 222 4.61 5.48 8.99
N CYS A 223 5.29 5.46 7.82
CA CYS A 223 5.89 4.25 7.27
C CYS A 223 7.38 4.28 7.53
N GLN A 224 7.89 3.23 8.13
CA GLN A 224 9.33 3.04 8.35
C GLN A 224 10.10 2.82 7.05
N SER A 225 11.41 3.05 7.07
CA SER A 225 12.31 2.59 6.01
C SER A 225 12.44 1.06 6.05
N ASN A 226 12.89 0.46 4.94
CA ASN A 226 13.01 -1.00 4.85
C ASN A 226 14.09 -1.59 5.77
N ASP A 227 14.98 -0.75 6.30
CA ASP A 227 16.15 -1.15 7.09
C ASP A 227 15.89 -1.12 8.60
N MET A 228 14.66 -0.78 9.02
CA MET A 228 14.27 -0.72 10.43
C MET A 228 13.04 -1.56 10.74
N ASP A 229 13.01 -2.13 11.94
CA ASP A 229 11.81 -2.75 12.50
C ASP A 229 10.84 -1.67 13.02
N TRP A 230 9.56 -2.02 13.10
CA TRP A 230 8.52 -1.11 13.55
C TRP A 230 8.70 -0.68 15.02
N LYS A 231 9.20 -1.58 15.89
CA LYS A 231 9.48 -1.29 17.29
C LYS A 231 10.60 -0.26 17.45
N ASP A 232 11.71 -0.48 16.73
CA ASP A 232 12.85 0.43 16.76
C ASP A 232 12.45 1.80 16.18
N THR A 233 11.54 1.82 15.19
CA THR A 233 11.00 3.05 14.63
C THR A 233 10.15 3.80 15.65
N GLU A 234 9.31 3.09 16.38
CA GLU A 234 8.44 3.68 17.41
C GLU A 234 9.27 4.25 18.57
N GLU A 235 10.24 3.49 19.10
CA GLU A 235 11.13 3.95 20.17
C GLU A 235 11.89 5.22 19.77
N LYS A 236 12.53 5.22 18.61
CA LYS A 236 13.24 6.41 18.11
C LYS A 236 12.32 7.59 17.82
N LEU A 237 11.11 7.32 17.38
CA LEU A 237 10.14 8.36 17.12
C LEU A 237 9.76 9.11 18.42
N TYR A 238 9.60 8.37 19.52
CA TYR A 238 9.35 8.96 20.85
C TYR A 238 10.54 9.82 21.34
N GLU A 239 11.77 9.43 20.99
CA GLU A 239 12.96 10.21 21.36
C GLU A 239 13.14 11.46 20.47
N ASP A 240 12.92 11.32 19.17
CA ASP A 240 13.25 12.36 18.19
C ASP A 240 12.13 13.39 17.98
N VAL A 241 10.88 13.00 18.21
CA VAL A 241 9.69 13.86 18.04
C VAL A 241 9.09 14.16 19.42
N PRO A 242 9.20 15.39 19.93
CA PRO A 242 8.60 15.74 21.19
C PRO A 242 7.08 15.58 21.15
N MET A 243 6.53 14.84 22.07
CA MET A 243 5.09 14.59 22.20
C MET A 243 4.43 15.60 23.13
#